data_5ce5775dd4c244c2c06cef8f81465833
#
_entry.id   5ce5775dd4c244c2c06cef8f81465833
#
_cell.length_a   1.000
_cell.length_b   1.000
_cell.length_c   1.000
_cell.angle_alpha   90.00
_cell.angle_beta   90.00
_cell.angle_gamma   90.00
#
_symmetry.space_group_name_H-M   'P 1'
#
loop_
_entity.id
_entity.type
_entity.pdbx_description
1 polymer ?
#
loop_
_entity_poly.entity_id
_entity_poly.type
_entity_poly.pdbx_seq_one_letter_code
_entity_poly.pdbx_strand_id
1 'polypeptide(L)'
;MEEYRRFVNETFHFIEQNFENVIPAGRVDQGVTLWTKDVFKKAERLQTAGNKEELELLVKNYLNYSLEYFKLNTPWQNVEEDRRICCNVILNTVQLVVNLSVLMKVIGYEPAGRVLDLFGFGDSLQIYNIHSGYELPGSVKL
;
A
#
# COMPACT_ATOMS: atom_id res chain seq x y z
N MET A 1 -7.86 -4.38 12.35
CA MET A 1 -8.45 -3.29 11.62
C MET A 1 -9.05 -3.78 10.30
N GLU A 2 -10.35 -3.70 10.20
CA GLU A 2 -11.12 -4.30 9.11
C GLU A 2 -10.86 -3.67 7.75
N GLU A 3 -10.86 -2.33 7.68
CA GLU A 3 -10.67 -1.63 6.42
C GLU A 3 -9.29 -1.89 5.81
N TYR A 4 -8.25 -1.96 6.65
CA TYR A 4 -6.90 -2.26 6.20
C TYR A 4 -6.83 -3.67 5.59
N ARG A 5 -7.35 -4.66 6.31
CA ARG A 5 -7.32 -6.06 5.84
C ARG A 5 -8.08 -6.21 4.54
N ARG A 6 -9.24 -5.58 4.43
CA ARG A 6 -10.04 -5.61 3.21
C ARG A 6 -9.27 -5.00 2.04
N PHE A 7 -8.66 -3.84 2.26
CA PHE A 7 -7.87 -3.17 1.23
C PHE A 7 -6.72 -4.04 0.73
N VAL A 8 -5.97 -4.63 1.64
CA VAL A 8 -4.86 -5.53 1.28
C VAL A 8 -5.38 -6.75 0.52
N ASN A 9 -6.42 -7.38 1.02
CA ASN A 9 -6.97 -8.59 0.41
C ASN A 9 -7.56 -8.30 -0.97
N GLU A 10 -8.28 -7.22 -1.14
CA GLU A 10 -8.84 -6.82 -2.44
C GLU A 10 -7.74 -6.52 -3.46
N THR A 11 -6.69 -5.84 -3.04
CA THR A 11 -5.56 -5.51 -3.92
C THR A 11 -4.87 -6.78 -4.40
N PHE A 12 -4.51 -7.66 -3.50
CA PHE A 12 -3.80 -8.89 -3.88
C PHE A 12 -4.69 -9.85 -4.66
N HIS A 13 -5.97 -9.93 -4.33
CA HIS A 13 -6.91 -10.72 -5.10
C HIS A 13 -7.03 -10.20 -6.55
N PHE A 14 -7.08 -8.89 -6.72
CA PHE A 14 -7.12 -8.28 -8.05
C PHE A 14 -5.86 -8.63 -8.86
N ILE A 15 -4.69 -8.60 -8.23
CA ILE A 15 -3.43 -8.96 -8.89
C ILE A 15 -3.43 -10.44 -9.28
N GLU A 16 -3.91 -11.31 -8.40
CA GLU A 16 -4.07 -12.74 -8.70
C GLU A 16 -4.97 -12.98 -9.91
N GLN A 17 -6.11 -12.32 -9.93
CA GLN A 17 -7.13 -12.53 -10.99
C GLN A 17 -6.74 -11.94 -12.33
N ASN A 18 -6.00 -10.84 -12.35
CA ASN A 18 -5.78 -10.06 -13.57
C ASN A 18 -4.32 -10.00 -14.04
N PHE A 19 -3.36 -10.35 -13.20
CA PHE A 19 -1.94 -10.23 -13.48
C PHE A 19 -1.13 -11.47 -13.09
N GLU A 20 -1.80 -12.59 -12.86
CA GLU A 20 -1.14 -13.87 -12.51
C GLU A 20 -0.17 -13.75 -11.33
N ASN A 21 -0.55 -12.97 -10.32
CA ASN A 21 0.27 -12.70 -9.13
C ASN A 21 1.57 -11.95 -9.40
N VAL A 22 1.72 -11.31 -10.56
CA VAL A 22 2.91 -10.50 -10.88
C VAL A 22 2.54 -9.03 -10.82
N ILE A 23 3.34 -8.25 -10.13
CA ILE A 23 3.13 -6.81 -10.07
C ILE A 23 3.43 -6.20 -11.43
N PRO A 24 2.44 -5.54 -12.08
CA PRO A 24 2.61 -5.04 -13.43
C PRO A 24 3.57 -3.86 -13.50
N ALA A 25 4.20 -3.69 -14.64
CA ALA A 25 4.94 -2.48 -14.96
C ALA A 25 3.95 -1.34 -15.16
N GLY A 26 4.31 -0.15 -14.68
CA GLY A 26 3.46 1.01 -14.81
C GLY A 26 4.21 2.28 -14.47
N ARG A 27 3.49 3.39 -14.53
CA ARG A 27 4.03 4.70 -14.20
C ARG A 27 3.71 5.03 -12.75
N VAL A 28 4.72 5.45 -12.00
CA VAL A 28 4.55 5.92 -10.63
C VAL A 28 3.85 7.27 -10.64
N ASP A 29 2.82 7.40 -9.81
CA ASP A 29 2.09 8.66 -9.63
C ASP A 29 2.86 9.55 -8.66
N GLN A 30 3.31 10.72 -9.14
CA GLN A 30 4.10 11.63 -8.32
C GLN A 30 3.31 12.17 -7.12
N GLY A 31 2.00 12.32 -7.26
CA GLY A 31 1.15 12.72 -6.15
C GLY A 31 1.17 11.72 -5.01
N VAL A 32 1.11 10.43 -5.34
CA VAL A 32 1.22 9.34 -4.35
C VAL A 32 2.59 9.37 -3.69
N THR A 33 3.65 9.52 -4.48
CA THR A 33 5.03 9.58 -3.96
C THR A 33 5.23 10.75 -3.01
N LEU A 34 4.80 11.95 -3.39
CA LEU A 34 4.97 13.15 -2.57
C LEU A 34 4.15 13.07 -1.28
N TRP A 35 2.92 12.58 -1.38
CA TRP A 35 2.08 12.41 -0.20
C TRP A 35 2.70 11.40 0.78
N THR A 36 3.18 10.28 0.27
CA THR A 36 3.84 9.26 1.10
C THR A 36 5.07 9.83 1.80
N LYS A 37 5.90 10.60 1.10
CA LYS A 37 7.07 11.25 1.70
C LYS A 37 6.68 12.20 2.81
N ASP A 38 5.65 13.00 2.60
CA ASP A 38 5.16 13.96 3.60
C ASP A 38 4.65 13.23 4.85
N VAL A 39 3.85 12.19 4.66
CA VAL A 39 3.32 11.39 5.76
C VAL A 39 4.44 10.74 6.57
N PHE A 40 5.45 10.18 5.91
CA PHE A 40 6.56 9.53 6.61
C PHE A 40 7.41 10.52 7.40
N LYS A 41 7.63 11.72 6.88
CA LYS A 41 8.32 12.78 7.64
C LYS A 41 7.55 13.15 8.90
N LYS A 42 6.24 13.30 8.80
CA LYS A 42 5.38 13.60 9.95
C LYS A 42 5.37 12.43 10.95
N ALA A 43 5.30 11.20 10.45
CA ALA A 43 5.32 10.01 11.31
C ALA A 43 6.62 9.92 12.12
N GLU A 44 7.75 10.18 11.48
CA GLU A 44 9.05 10.18 12.16
C GLU A 44 9.10 11.21 13.30
N ARG A 45 8.63 12.42 13.03
CA ARG A 45 8.57 13.47 14.07
C ARG A 45 7.66 13.08 15.22
N LEU A 46 6.48 12.53 14.92
CA LEU A 46 5.52 12.14 15.95
C LEU A 46 6.02 10.95 16.77
N GLN A 47 6.68 10.00 16.14
CA GLN A 47 7.27 8.86 16.84
C GLN A 47 8.39 9.33 17.80
N THR A 48 9.26 10.19 17.32
CA THR A 48 10.35 10.75 18.14
C THR A 48 9.79 11.55 19.33
N ALA A 49 8.70 12.28 19.13
CA ALA A 49 8.06 13.06 20.19
C ALA A 49 7.20 12.19 21.15
N GLY A 50 7.01 10.91 20.84
CA GLY A 50 6.18 10.03 21.64
C GLY A 50 4.69 10.34 21.56
N ASN A 51 4.25 11.02 20.51
CA ASN A 51 2.85 11.44 20.34
C ASN A 51 2.05 10.36 19.61
N LYS A 52 1.59 9.38 20.36
CA LYS A 52 0.88 8.20 19.82
C LYS A 52 -0.45 8.54 19.19
N GLU A 53 -1.23 9.43 19.80
CA GLU A 53 -2.56 9.77 19.30
C GLU A 53 -2.50 10.42 17.93
N GLU A 54 -1.61 11.39 17.76
CA GLU A 54 -1.43 12.07 16.48
C GLU A 54 -0.86 11.11 15.43
N LEU A 55 0.02 10.20 15.82
CA LEU A 55 0.57 9.20 14.92
C LEU A 55 -0.52 8.25 14.42
N GLU A 56 -1.38 7.77 15.30
CA GLU A 56 -2.49 6.90 14.91
C GLU A 56 -3.46 7.63 13.96
N LEU A 57 -3.74 8.91 14.21
CA LEU A 57 -4.58 9.71 13.35
C LEU A 57 -3.95 9.88 11.96
N LEU A 58 -2.65 10.15 11.92
CA LEU A 58 -1.92 10.27 10.65
C LEU A 58 -1.99 8.98 9.84
N VAL A 59 -1.81 7.84 10.47
CA VAL A 59 -1.88 6.53 9.83
C VAL A 59 -3.30 6.27 9.31
N LYS A 60 -4.32 6.60 10.09
CA LYS A 60 -5.71 6.46 9.67
C LYS A 60 -6.01 7.33 8.44
N ASN A 61 -5.48 8.54 8.40
CA ASN A 61 -5.66 9.42 7.25
C ASN A 61 -4.97 8.85 6.00
N TYR A 62 -3.81 8.26 6.17
CA TYR A 62 -3.11 7.61 5.04
C TYR A 62 -3.88 6.37 4.55
N LEU A 63 -4.47 5.60 5.45
CA LEU A 63 -5.35 4.49 5.09
C LEU A 63 -6.54 4.98 4.26
N ASN A 64 -7.22 6.03 4.72
CA ASN A 64 -8.35 6.60 3.99
C ASN A 64 -7.96 7.11 2.61
N TYR A 65 -6.82 7.78 2.51
CA TYR A 65 -6.27 8.22 1.22
C TYR A 65 -6.04 7.03 0.29
N SER A 66 -5.46 5.96 0.79
CA SER A 66 -5.15 4.76 0.00
C SER A 66 -6.42 4.07 -0.49
N LEU A 67 -7.43 3.98 0.36
CA LEU A 67 -8.74 3.42 -0.02
C LEU A 67 -9.41 4.26 -1.11
N GLU A 68 -9.37 5.58 -0.98
CA GLU A 68 -9.95 6.48 -1.98
C GLU A 68 -9.21 6.39 -3.31
N TYR A 69 -7.89 6.32 -3.28
CA TYR A 69 -7.09 6.17 -4.49
C TYR A 69 -7.54 4.92 -5.28
N PHE A 70 -7.66 3.79 -4.60
CA PHE A 70 -8.08 2.54 -5.21
C PHE A 70 -9.49 2.64 -5.79
N LYS A 71 -10.43 3.20 -5.04
CA LYS A 71 -11.83 3.33 -5.46
C LYS A 71 -12.02 4.29 -6.61
N LEU A 72 -11.39 5.47 -6.53
CA LEU A 72 -11.57 6.53 -7.53
C LEU A 72 -10.93 6.17 -8.87
N ASN A 73 -9.88 5.37 -8.87
CA ASN A 73 -9.19 4.98 -10.09
C ASN A 73 -9.73 3.69 -10.73
N THR A 74 -10.72 3.07 -10.12
CA THR A 74 -11.53 1.97 -10.68
C THR A 74 -10.77 0.95 -11.53
N PRO A 75 -9.75 0.25 -10.96
CA PRO A 75 -8.95 -0.68 -11.76
C PRO A 75 -9.77 -1.82 -12.37
N TRP A 76 -10.90 -2.20 -11.74
CA TRP A 76 -11.80 -3.22 -12.26
C TRP A 76 -12.47 -2.81 -13.58
N GLN A 77 -12.64 -1.53 -13.86
CA GLN A 77 -13.11 -1.03 -15.15
C GLN A 77 -11.94 -0.90 -16.12
N ASN A 78 -10.83 -0.34 -15.67
CA ASN A 78 -9.66 -0.07 -16.51
C ASN A 78 -9.02 -1.35 -17.05
N VAL A 79 -9.11 -2.46 -16.35
CA VAL A 79 -8.50 -3.72 -16.79
C VAL A 79 -9.05 -4.17 -18.15
N GLU A 80 -10.29 -3.83 -18.47
CA GLU A 80 -10.91 -4.16 -19.75
C GLU A 80 -10.81 -3.01 -20.75
N GLU A 81 -10.98 -1.77 -20.30
CA GLU A 81 -11.05 -0.59 -21.16
C GLU A 81 -9.66 -0.04 -21.53
N ASP A 82 -8.74 0.06 -20.56
CA ASP A 82 -7.38 0.53 -20.78
C ASP A 82 -6.44 -0.15 -19.78
N ARG A 83 -5.86 -1.25 -20.23
CA ARG A 83 -4.99 -2.07 -19.39
C ARG A 83 -3.75 -1.31 -18.92
N ARG A 84 -3.24 -0.36 -19.71
CA ARG A 84 -2.09 0.43 -19.31
C ARG A 84 -2.41 1.33 -18.11
N ILE A 85 -3.58 1.94 -18.09
CA ILE A 85 -4.05 2.73 -16.95
C ILE A 85 -4.22 1.81 -15.73
N CYS A 86 -4.80 0.64 -15.93
CA CYS A 86 -4.94 -0.35 -14.86
C CYS A 86 -3.58 -0.73 -14.26
N CYS A 87 -2.57 -0.97 -15.09
CA CYS A 87 -1.22 -1.28 -14.61
C CYS A 87 -0.65 -0.15 -13.75
N ASN A 88 -0.83 1.10 -14.16
CA ASN A 88 -0.38 2.26 -13.38
C ASN A 88 -1.08 2.30 -12.03
N VAL A 89 -2.41 2.14 -12.02
CA VAL A 89 -3.20 2.17 -10.79
C VAL A 89 -2.77 1.06 -9.82
N ILE A 90 -2.57 -0.15 -10.33
CA ILE A 90 -2.21 -1.29 -9.47
C ILE A 90 -0.79 -1.12 -8.92
N LEU A 91 0.17 -0.69 -9.73
CA LEU A 91 1.52 -0.43 -9.23
C LEU A 91 1.50 0.57 -8.08
N ASN A 92 0.79 1.69 -8.25
CA ASN A 92 0.67 2.71 -7.21
C ASN A 92 -0.10 2.21 -5.99
N THR A 93 -1.13 1.39 -6.20
CA THR A 93 -1.88 0.78 -5.10
C THR A 93 -0.98 -0.13 -4.25
N VAL A 94 -0.11 -0.92 -4.88
CA VAL A 94 0.83 -1.78 -4.15
C VAL A 94 1.83 -0.93 -3.35
N GLN A 95 2.30 0.19 -3.92
CA GLN A 95 3.13 1.14 -3.16
C GLN A 95 2.41 1.61 -1.90
N LEU A 96 1.14 1.95 -2.04
CA LEU A 96 0.32 2.38 -0.90
C LEU A 96 0.13 1.25 0.12
N VAL A 97 -0.17 0.04 -0.33
CA VAL A 97 -0.35 -1.13 0.56
C VAL A 97 0.91 -1.36 1.40
N VAL A 98 2.07 -1.37 0.77
CA VAL A 98 3.32 -1.67 1.47
C VAL A 98 3.68 -0.55 2.46
N ASN A 99 3.63 0.70 2.02
CA ASN A 99 4.00 1.81 2.90
C ASN A 99 2.97 2.03 4.02
N LEU A 100 1.68 1.79 3.73
CA LEU A 100 0.67 1.75 4.78
C LEU A 100 0.97 0.65 5.80
N SER A 101 1.44 -0.51 5.35
CA SER A 101 1.78 -1.63 6.22
C SER A 101 2.93 -1.28 7.16
N VAL A 102 3.93 -0.51 6.69
CA VAL A 102 4.99 0.03 7.56
C VAL A 102 4.38 0.88 8.67
N LEU A 103 3.50 1.81 8.32
CA LEU A 103 2.86 2.70 9.28
C LEU A 103 1.96 1.94 10.26
N MET A 104 1.21 0.96 9.78
CA MET A 104 0.36 0.11 10.61
C MET A 104 1.20 -0.69 11.62
N LYS A 105 2.35 -1.19 11.20
CA LYS A 105 3.27 -1.90 12.08
C LYS A 105 3.82 -0.97 13.17
N VAL A 106 4.16 0.27 12.81
CA VAL A 106 4.68 1.27 13.73
C VAL A 106 3.70 1.59 14.85
N ILE A 107 2.39 1.61 14.55
CA ILE A 107 1.37 1.85 15.57
C ILE A 107 0.93 0.56 16.30
N GLY A 108 1.60 -0.55 16.07
CA GLY A 108 1.39 -1.79 16.82
C GLY A 108 0.44 -2.79 16.19
N TYR A 109 0.06 -2.62 14.94
CA TYR A 109 -0.80 -3.58 14.25
C TYR A 109 0.06 -4.70 13.66
N GLU A 110 0.24 -5.78 14.41
CA GLU A 110 1.15 -6.87 14.07
C GLU A 110 0.82 -7.58 12.74
N PRO A 111 -0.45 -7.80 12.35
CA PRO A 111 -0.74 -8.47 11.08
C PRO A 111 -0.14 -7.77 9.85
N ALA A 112 0.14 -6.46 9.91
CA ALA A 112 0.79 -5.75 8.81
C ALA A 112 2.20 -6.28 8.51
N GLY A 113 2.86 -6.89 9.49
CA GLY A 113 4.17 -7.52 9.28
C GLY A 113 4.16 -8.61 8.23
N ARG A 114 3.02 -9.29 8.02
CA ARG A 114 2.91 -10.31 6.99
C ARG A 114 3.07 -9.75 5.58
N VAL A 115 2.53 -8.54 5.36
CA VAL A 115 2.69 -7.86 4.07
C VAL A 115 4.16 -7.52 3.84
N LEU A 116 4.82 -6.97 4.84
CA LEU A 116 6.24 -6.64 4.74
C LEU A 116 7.10 -7.87 4.47
N ASP A 117 6.80 -8.98 5.13
CA ASP A 117 7.52 -10.25 4.94
C ASP A 117 7.38 -10.77 3.50
N LEU A 118 6.22 -10.60 2.87
CA LEU A 118 6.01 -11.00 1.48
C LEU A 118 7.02 -10.36 0.53
N PHE A 119 7.43 -9.15 0.82
CA PHE A 119 8.37 -8.39 -0.02
C PHE A 119 9.80 -8.43 0.50
N GLY A 120 10.04 -9.12 1.62
CA GLY A 120 11.36 -9.17 2.24
C GLY A 120 11.77 -7.85 2.89
N PHE A 121 10.81 -7.03 3.30
CA PHE A 121 11.07 -5.74 3.93
C PHE A 121 11.11 -5.86 5.46
N GLY A 122 11.93 -5.03 6.09
CA GLY A 122 11.98 -4.92 7.54
C GLY A 122 10.85 -4.06 8.08
N ASP A 123 10.84 -3.85 9.39
CA ASP A 123 9.79 -3.11 10.10
C ASP A 123 10.24 -1.72 10.56
N SER A 124 11.37 -1.23 10.05
CA SER A 124 11.79 0.15 10.36
C SER A 124 10.94 1.17 9.63
N LEU A 125 10.79 2.35 10.23
CA LEU A 125 9.98 3.44 9.66
C LEU A 125 10.74 4.08 8.50
N GLN A 126 10.55 3.52 7.31
CA GLN A 126 11.14 4.01 6.07
C GLN A 126 10.23 3.68 4.89
N ILE A 127 10.33 4.48 3.82
CA ILE A 127 9.58 4.24 2.59
C ILE A 127 10.23 3.11 1.81
N TYR A 128 9.42 2.16 1.35
CA TYR A 128 9.86 1.10 0.44
C TYR A 128 9.29 1.34 -0.94
N ASN A 129 10.10 1.04 -1.95
CA ASN A 129 9.69 1.11 -3.36
C ASN A 129 9.48 -0.32 -3.87
N ILE A 130 8.33 -0.53 -4.51
CA ILE A 130 7.99 -1.83 -5.08
C ILE A 130 8.39 -1.84 -6.54
N HIS A 131 9.05 -2.91 -6.96
CA HIS A 131 9.46 -3.07 -8.34
C HIS A 131 8.43 -3.89 -9.12
N SER A 132 8.18 -3.48 -10.36
CA SER A 132 7.38 -4.26 -11.29
C SER A 132 8.06 -5.61 -11.54
N GLY A 133 7.25 -6.60 -11.90
CA GLY A 133 7.75 -7.95 -12.14
C GLY A 133 7.93 -8.79 -10.88
N TYR A 134 7.74 -8.21 -9.70
CA TYR A 134 7.78 -8.98 -8.46
C TYR A 134 6.64 -9.99 -8.45
N GLU A 135 6.99 -11.26 -8.22
CA GLU A 135 6.02 -12.35 -8.20
C GLU A 135 5.58 -12.61 -6.77
N LEU A 136 4.27 -12.44 -6.54
CA LEU A 136 3.69 -12.75 -5.23
C LEU A 136 3.55 -14.26 -5.07
N PRO A 137 3.74 -14.80 -3.86
CA PRO A 137 3.38 -16.19 -3.61
C PRO A 137 1.87 -16.35 -3.82
N GLY A 138 1.39 -17.54 -4.15
CA GLY A 138 -0.02 -17.79 -4.47
C GLY A 138 -0.99 -17.06 -3.53
N SER A 139 -2.24 -17.38 -3.46
CA SER A 139 -3.28 -16.63 -2.72
C SER A 139 -2.80 -15.95 -1.44
N VAL A 140 -2.57 -14.63 -1.51
CA VAL A 140 -2.19 -13.81 -0.34
C VAL A 140 -3.48 -13.30 0.31
N LYS A 141 -3.62 -13.58 1.60
CA LYS A 141 -4.77 -13.13 2.36
C LYS A 141 -4.38 -12.87 3.82
N LEU A 142 -4.77 -11.75 4.33
CA LEU A 142 -4.63 -11.42 5.75
C LEU A 142 -5.82 -11.91 6.57
#